data_4e1e4b6a28bd8b3f0e79ed7a10ce9ace
#
_entry.id   4e1e4b6a28bd8b3f0e79ed7a10ce9ace
#
_cell.length_a   1.000
_cell.length_b   1.000
_cell.length_c   1.000
_cell.angle_alpha   90.00
_cell.angle_beta   90.00
_cell.angle_gamma   90.00
#
_symmetry.space_group_name_H-M   'P 1'
#
loop_
_entity.id
_entity.type
_entity.pdbx_description
1 polymer ?
#
loop_
_entity_poly.entity_id
_entity_poly.type
_entity_poly.pdbx_seq_one_letter_code
_entity_poly.pdbx_strand_id
1 'polypeptide(L)'
;LYFSDFGLHNIHHGDLHIGNILFLEEDNIKKVAILDFGIIYTIDEYYQNLFFTILKEISFEKNYKWIYDNINELVKSSKNSNNSLEHLSDGDKSNLKNTLIDISRYTFENRLDLLYLTKSLNKLVNKYNMIAKPEIMELLFTYGFAFNTLEYLIPGNHAFIFLEKFNSMIRLIEMDI
;
A
#
# COMPACT_ATOMS: atom_id res chain seq x y z
N LEU A 1 9.74 -4.51 -13.61
CA LEU A 1 10.18 -3.13 -13.93
C LEU A 1 9.78 -2.15 -12.81
N TYR A 2 8.49 -1.94 -12.56
CA TYR A 2 8.04 -0.94 -11.59
C TYR A 2 8.56 -1.21 -10.15
N PHE A 3 8.57 -2.46 -9.74
CA PHE A 3 9.01 -2.84 -8.39
C PHE A 3 10.53 -2.97 -8.26
N SER A 4 11.24 -3.35 -9.32
CA SER A 4 12.71 -3.49 -9.26
C SER A 4 13.45 -2.17 -9.47
N ASP A 5 12.98 -1.32 -10.36
CA ASP A 5 13.75 -0.13 -10.74
C ASP A 5 13.26 1.13 -10.03
N PHE A 6 11.96 1.29 -9.82
CA PHE A 6 11.39 2.45 -9.14
C PHE A 6 11.26 2.26 -7.62
N GLY A 7 10.83 1.08 -7.17
CA GLY A 7 10.69 0.78 -5.75
C GLY A 7 12.02 0.78 -5.00
N LEU A 8 13.10 0.26 -5.61
CA LEU A 8 14.43 0.22 -5.00
C LEU A 8 15.10 1.60 -4.90
N HIS A 9 14.67 2.57 -5.69
CA HIS A 9 15.23 3.92 -5.69
C HIS A 9 14.35 4.95 -4.99
N ASN A 10 13.34 4.50 -4.23
CA ASN A 10 12.40 5.37 -3.50
C ASN A 10 11.65 6.38 -4.39
N ILE A 11 11.61 6.14 -5.70
CA ILE A 11 10.92 6.97 -6.68
C ILE A 11 9.67 6.25 -7.16
N HIS A 12 8.52 6.88 -7.04
CA HIS A 12 7.24 6.29 -7.36
C HIS A 12 6.46 7.15 -8.34
N HIS A 13 5.90 6.53 -9.37
CA HIS A 13 4.95 7.17 -10.28
C HIS A 13 3.58 7.25 -9.59
N GLY A 14 3.17 8.46 -9.22
CA GLY A 14 2.00 8.68 -8.38
C GLY A 14 0.65 8.46 -9.07
N ASP A 15 0.61 8.31 -10.41
CA ASP A 15 -0.62 8.17 -11.19
C ASP A 15 -0.48 7.11 -12.30
N LEU A 16 -0.04 5.91 -11.95
CA LEU A 16 0.17 4.82 -12.90
C LEU A 16 -1.15 4.11 -13.26
N HIS A 17 -2.03 4.82 -13.95
CA HIS A 17 -3.23 4.22 -14.54
C HIS A 17 -2.98 3.70 -15.96
N ILE A 18 -3.90 2.91 -16.49
CA ILE A 18 -3.75 2.24 -17.82
C ILE A 18 -3.51 3.23 -18.96
N GLY A 19 -4.05 4.45 -18.89
CA GLY A 19 -3.84 5.50 -19.90
C GLY A 19 -2.41 6.03 -19.95
N ASN A 20 -1.60 5.79 -18.92
CA ASN A 20 -0.19 6.17 -18.86
C ASN A 20 0.76 5.02 -19.22
N ILE A 21 0.24 3.93 -19.78
CA ILE A 21 1.02 2.77 -20.21
C ILE A 21 0.76 2.52 -21.69
N LEU A 22 1.82 2.51 -22.50
CA LEU A 22 1.79 2.11 -23.90
C LEU A 22 2.47 0.77 -24.10
N PHE A 23 1.81 -0.11 -24.83
CA PHE A 23 2.38 -1.35 -25.34
C PHE A 23 2.82 -1.13 -26.78
N LEU A 24 4.10 -1.31 -27.03
CA LEU A 24 4.73 -1.11 -28.32
C LEU A 24 5.29 -2.45 -28.82
N GLU A 25 5.23 -2.66 -30.12
CA GLU A 25 5.92 -3.78 -30.77
C GLU A 25 6.75 -3.22 -31.93
N GLU A 26 8.05 -3.44 -31.87
CA GLU A 26 9.01 -2.99 -32.87
C GLU A 26 10.01 -4.12 -33.12
N ASP A 27 10.17 -4.54 -34.36
CA ASP A 27 11.05 -5.64 -34.76
C ASP A 27 10.80 -6.95 -33.97
N ASN A 28 9.54 -7.31 -33.71
CA ASN A 28 9.10 -8.42 -32.87
C ASN A 28 9.56 -8.31 -31.39
N ILE A 29 10.00 -7.16 -30.94
CA ILE A 29 10.33 -6.88 -29.54
C ILE A 29 9.15 -6.14 -28.91
N LYS A 30 8.59 -6.75 -27.87
CA LYS A 30 7.53 -6.12 -27.08
C LYS A 30 8.14 -5.18 -26.04
N LYS A 31 7.73 -3.92 -26.10
CA LYS A 31 8.18 -2.87 -25.19
C LYS A 31 7.01 -2.30 -24.42
N VAL A 32 7.27 -1.80 -23.24
CA VAL A 32 6.31 -1.04 -22.43
C VAL A 32 6.91 0.35 -22.21
N ALA A 33 6.15 1.38 -22.54
CA ALA A 33 6.49 2.76 -22.22
C ALA A 33 5.55 3.30 -21.16
N ILE A 34 6.11 3.93 -20.14
CA ILE A 34 5.37 4.63 -19.09
C ILE A 34 5.40 6.12 -19.47
N LEU A 35 4.24 6.74 -19.42
CA LEU A 35 4.02 8.14 -19.79
C LEU A 35 3.63 8.97 -18.58
N ASP A 36 3.62 10.28 -18.78
CA ASP A 36 3.11 11.28 -17.82
C ASP A 36 3.73 11.20 -16.41
N PHE A 37 4.98 11.60 -16.33
CA PHE A 37 5.70 11.74 -15.06
C PHE A 37 5.38 13.05 -14.32
N GLY A 38 4.18 13.61 -14.51
CA GLY A 38 3.74 14.84 -13.84
C GLY A 38 3.57 14.70 -12.33
N ILE A 39 3.33 13.48 -11.85
CA ILE A 39 3.24 13.16 -10.43
C ILE A 39 4.28 12.11 -10.09
N ILE A 40 5.33 12.53 -9.39
CA ILE A 40 6.40 11.64 -8.90
C ILE A 40 6.53 11.87 -7.40
N TYR A 41 6.53 10.78 -6.64
CA TYR A 41 6.82 10.80 -5.21
C TYR A 41 8.22 10.27 -4.95
N THR A 42 8.94 10.94 -4.05
CA THR A 42 10.13 10.38 -3.42
C THR A 42 9.77 10.11 -1.97
N ILE A 43 9.76 8.86 -1.57
CA ILE A 43 9.31 8.42 -0.26
C ILE A 43 10.51 7.92 0.53
N ASP A 44 10.58 8.31 1.81
CA ASP A 44 11.61 7.86 2.72
C ASP A 44 11.60 6.33 2.84
N GLU A 45 12.79 5.73 2.87
CA GLU A 45 12.98 4.28 2.96
C GLU A 45 12.24 3.67 4.17
N TYR A 46 12.17 4.38 5.28
CA TYR A 46 11.39 3.94 6.44
C TYR A 46 9.93 3.68 6.10
N TYR A 47 9.26 4.63 5.42
CA TYR A 47 7.85 4.46 5.07
C TYR A 47 7.64 3.41 3.98
N GLN A 48 8.59 3.26 3.08
CA GLN A 48 8.57 2.20 2.09
C GLN A 48 8.65 0.82 2.75
N ASN A 49 9.59 0.64 3.68
CA ASN A 49 9.73 -0.60 4.45
C ASN A 49 8.49 -0.87 5.33
N LEU A 50 7.93 0.17 5.95
CA LEU A 50 6.69 0.07 6.71
C LEU A 50 5.52 -0.39 5.84
N PHE A 51 5.36 0.17 4.64
CA PHE A 51 4.34 -0.24 3.69
C PHE A 51 4.51 -1.70 3.26
N PHE A 52 5.72 -2.13 2.95
CA PHE A 52 5.99 -3.52 2.59
C PHE A 52 5.75 -4.47 3.78
N THR A 53 6.04 -4.04 5.00
CA THR A 53 5.70 -4.79 6.20
C THR A 53 4.18 -4.95 6.35
N ILE A 54 3.40 -3.91 6.11
CA ILE A 54 1.92 -4.00 6.10
C ILE A 54 1.46 -5.06 5.09
N LEU A 55 1.98 -5.03 3.88
CA LEU A 55 1.60 -6.00 2.84
C LEU A 55 2.00 -7.42 3.23
N LYS A 56 3.20 -7.63 3.79
CA LYS A 56 3.68 -8.92 4.27
C LYS A 56 2.75 -9.46 5.37
N GLU A 57 2.52 -8.68 6.40
CA GLU A 57 1.71 -9.08 7.56
C GLU A 57 0.27 -9.44 7.17
N ILE A 58 -0.36 -8.64 6.33
CA ILE A 58 -1.74 -8.89 5.89
C ILE A 58 -1.81 -10.08 4.92
N SER A 59 -0.89 -10.17 3.95
CA SER A 59 -1.02 -11.09 2.83
C SER A 59 -0.45 -12.49 3.13
N PHE A 60 0.67 -12.57 3.81
CA PHE A 60 1.36 -13.83 4.08
C PHE A 60 1.10 -14.34 5.48
N GLU A 61 1.28 -13.47 6.49
CA GLU A 61 1.13 -13.86 7.89
C GLU A 61 -0.34 -13.86 8.34
N LYS A 62 -1.25 -13.28 7.53
CA LYS A 62 -2.67 -13.08 7.86
C LYS A 62 -2.90 -12.41 9.20
N ASN A 63 -1.93 -11.59 9.60
CA ASN A 63 -1.96 -10.80 10.81
C ASN A 63 -2.77 -9.53 10.61
N TYR A 64 -4.09 -9.68 10.45
CA TYR A 64 -5.01 -8.56 10.18
C TYR A 64 -5.07 -7.52 11.31
N LYS A 65 -4.56 -7.88 12.48
CA LYS A 65 -4.47 -6.99 13.63
C LYS A 65 -3.29 -6.02 13.56
N TRP A 66 -2.31 -6.30 12.72
CA TRP A 66 -1.04 -5.58 12.65
C TRP A 66 -1.22 -4.06 12.49
N ILE A 67 -2.16 -3.61 11.64
CA ILE A 67 -2.44 -2.18 11.42
C ILE A 67 -2.87 -1.50 12.74
N TYR A 68 -3.71 -2.14 13.54
CA TYR A 68 -4.11 -1.58 14.83
C TYR A 68 -2.96 -1.53 15.83
N ASP A 69 -2.20 -2.62 15.93
CA ASP A 69 -1.09 -2.71 16.89
C ASP A 69 0.03 -1.70 16.58
N ASN A 70 0.14 -1.28 15.31
CA ASN A 70 1.14 -0.30 14.84
C ASN A 70 0.50 1.02 14.38
N ILE A 71 -0.68 1.37 14.87
CA ILE A 71 -1.44 2.52 14.38
C ILE A 71 -0.68 3.84 14.49
N ASN A 72 0.15 4.03 15.52
CA ASN A 72 0.96 5.23 15.73
C ASN A 72 2.01 5.45 14.63
N GLU A 73 2.40 4.39 13.91
CA GLU A 73 3.29 4.50 12.75
C GLU A 73 2.56 5.03 11.51
N LEU A 74 1.25 4.87 11.46
CA LEU A 74 0.43 5.16 10.27
C LEU A 74 -0.32 6.48 10.38
N VAL A 75 -0.61 6.94 11.60
CA VAL A 75 -1.42 8.13 11.84
C VAL A 75 -0.78 9.05 12.86
N LYS A 76 -1.21 10.31 12.83
CA LYS A 76 -0.92 11.34 13.86
C LYS A 76 -2.21 11.67 14.60
N SER A 77 -2.11 11.91 15.89
CA SER A 77 -3.22 12.50 16.64
C SER A 77 -3.41 13.97 16.22
N SER A 78 -4.65 14.39 16.01
CA SER A 78 -4.99 15.79 15.78
C SER A 78 -4.65 16.70 16.98
N LYS A 79 -4.42 16.12 18.16
CA LYS A 79 -4.13 16.82 19.42
C LYS A 79 -2.64 16.88 19.76
N ASN A 80 -1.74 16.63 18.81
CA ASN A 80 -0.29 16.60 19.04
C ASN A 80 0.19 15.64 20.15
N SER A 81 -0.58 14.60 20.44
CA SER A 81 -0.17 13.52 21.35
C SER A 81 0.71 12.51 20.60
N ASN A 82 1.77 12.03 21.27
CA ASN A 82 2.64 10.98 20.75
C ASN A 82 1.91 9.62 20.63
N ASN A 83 0.78 9.47 21.30
CA ASN A 83 -0.06 8.28 21.22
C ASN A 83 -1.41 8.63 20.60
N SER A 84 -1.61 8.20 19.37
CA SER A 84 -2.83 8.48 18.59
C SER A 84 -4.10 7.91 19.20
N LEU A 85 -4.00 6.92 20.09
CA LEU A 85 -5.13 6.26 20.75
C LEU A 85 -5.47 6.85 22.13
N GLU A 86 -4.64 7.75 22.65
CA GLU A 86 -4.76 8.22 24.05
C GLU A 86 -6.07 8.95 24.35
N HIS A 87 -6.63 9.63 23.35
CA HIS A 87 -7.86 10.40 23.48
C HIS A 87 -9.14 9.55 23.30
N LEU A 88 -9.00 8.26 22.94
CA LEU A 88 -10.13 7.39 22.70
C LEU A 88 -10.58 6.67 23.97
N SER A 89 -11.91 6.50 24.11
CA SER A 89 -12.48 5.60 25.11
C SER A 89 -12.13 4.13 24.82
N ASP A 90 -12.21 3.26 25.81
CA ASP A 90 -11.94 1.83 25.60
C ASP A 90 -12.93 1.18 24.62
N GLY A 91 -14.17 1.67 24.59
CA GLY A 91 -15.16 1.26 23.61
C GLY A 91 -14.77 1.67 22.19
N ASP A 92 -14.26 2.89 22.01
CA ASP A 92 -13.80 3.37 20.71
C ASP A 92 -12.53 2.63 20.25
N LYS A 93 -11.60 2.34 21.16
CA LYS A 93 -10.41 1.53 20.85
C LYS A 93 -10.81 0.13 20.37
N SER A 94 -11.76 -0.51 21.05
CA SER A 94 -12.27 -1.82 20.65
C SER A 94 -12.95 -1.77 19.27
N ASN A 95 -13.79 -0.78 19.02
CA ASN A 95 -14.45 -0.60 17.73
C ASN A 95 -13.45 -0.31 16.61
N LEU A 96 -12.48 0.56 16.85
CA LEU A 96 -11.40 0.87 15.90
C LEU A 96 -10.63 -0.40 15.53
N LYS A 97 -10.21 -1.16 16.55
CA LYS A 97 -9.49 -2.41 16.36
C LYS A 97 -10.26 -3.40 15.50
N ASN A 98 -11.50 -3.68 15.84
CA ASN A 98 -12.33 -4.64 15.11
C ASN A 98 -12.55 -4.18 13.66
N THR A 99 -12.83 -2.89 13.46
CA THR A 99 -13.01 -2.33 12.12
C THR A 99 -11.73 -2.41 11.27
N LEU A 100 -10.55 -2.17 11.86
CA LEU A 100 -9.27 -2.31 11.14
C LEU A 100 -8.98 -3.77 10.76
N ILE A 101 -9.30 -4.72 11.64
CA ILE A 101 -9.18 -6.15 11.34
C ILE A 101 -10.09 -6.52 10.16
N ASP A 102 -11.33 -6.07 10.16
CA ASP A 102 -12.28 -6.36 9.09
C ASP A 102 -11.85 -5.73 7.76
N ILE A 103 -11.37 -4.48 7.77
CA ILE A 103 -10.83 -3.80 6.58
C ILE A 103 -9.63 -4.58 6.03
N SER A 104 -8.68 -4.97 6.89
CA SER A 104 -7.47 -5.69 6.48
C SER A 104 -7.82 -7.05 5.88
N ARG A 105 -8.72 -7.79 6.52
CA ARG A 105 -9.21 -9.09 6.01
C ARG A 105 -9.91 -8.93 4.67
N TYR A 106 -10.82 -7.99 4.56
CA TYR A 106 -11.54 -7.73 3.30
C TYR A 106 -10.59 -7.36 2.17
N THR A 107 -9.62 -6.50 2.44
CA THR A 107 -8.60 -6.09 1.45
C THR A 107 -7.86 -7.31 0.90
N PHE A 108 -7.42 -8.20 1.77
CA PHE A 108 -6.72 -9.43 1.37
C PHE A 108 -7.62 -10.38 0.59
N GLU A 109 -8.82 -10.69 1.11
CA GLU A 109 -9.78 -11.62 0.50
C GLU A 109 -10.30 -11.12 -0.86
N ASN A 110 -10.33 -9.80 -1.07
CA ASN A 110 -10.70 -9.17 -2.33
C ASN A 110 -9.48 -8.75 -3.17
N ARG A 111 -8.54 -9.67 -3.32
CA ARG A 111 -7.41 -9.56 -4.25
C ARG A 111 -6.50 -8.38 -4.01
N LEU A 112 -6.24 -8.04 -2.76
CA LEU A 112 -5.43 -6.88 -2.37
C LEU A 112 -5.99 -5.54 -2.89
N ASP A 113 -7.27 -5.29 -2.69
CA ASP A 113 -7.87 -4.01 -3.05
C ASP A 113 -7.31 -2.87 -2.17
N LEU A 114 -6.15 -2.34 -2.57
CA LEU A 114 -5.47 -1.26 -1.86
C LEU A 114 -6.22 0.07 -1.94
N LEU A 115 -7.03 0.30 -2.99
CA LEU A 115 -7.87 1.50 -3.06
C LEU A 115 -9.00 1.44 -2.03
N TYR A 116 -9.59 0.26 -1.82
CA TYR A 116 -10.54 0.06 -0.73
C TYR A 116 -9.87 0.28 0.64
N LEU A 117 -8.68 -0.30 0.85
CA LEU A 117 -7.91 -0.10 2.09
C LEU A 117 -7.68 1.39 2.34
N THR A 118 -7.19 2.12 1.33
CA THR A 118 -6.90 3.55 1.41
C THR A 118 -8.15 4.37 1.81
N LYS A 119 -9.25 4.17 1.09
CA LYS A 119 -10.52 4.87 1.35
C LYS A 119 -11.07 4.56 2.75
N SER A 120 -11.00 3.29 3.14
CA SER A 120 -11.51 2.82 4.42
C SER A 120 -10.67 3.32 5.59
N LEU A 121 -9.34 3.30 5.48
CA LEU A 121 -8.44 3.87 6.48
C LEU A 121 -8.68 5.37 6.64
N ASN A 122 -8.73 6.13 5.55
CA ASN A 122 -8.94 7.57 5.61
C ASN A 122 -10.30 7.92 6.28
N LYS A 123 -11.36 7.22 5.93
CA LYS A 123 -12.67 7.39 6.56
C LYS A 123 -12.64 7.07 8.07
N LEU A 124 -11.95 5.98 8.43
CA LEU A 124 -11.89 5.52 9.80
C LEU A 124 -11.05 6.46 10.67
N VAL A 125 -9.87 6.88 10.23
CA VAL A 125 -9.01 7.79 11.00
C VAL A 125 -9.69 9.16 11.20
N ASN A 126 -10.40 9.67 10.18
CA ASN A 126 -11.16 10.90 10.29
C ASN A 126 -12.30 10.79 11.33
N LYS A 127 -12.99 9.63 11.38
CA LYS A 127 -14.03 9.37 12.38
C LYS A 127 -13.50 9.50 13.82
N TYR A 128 -12.26 9.14 14.05
CA TYR A 128 -11.63 9.18 15.36
C TYR A 128 -10.71 10.40 15.59
N ASN A 129 -10.87 11.46 14.78
CA ASN A 129 -10.05 12.68 14.84
C ASN A 129 -8.53 12.40 14.78
N MET A 130 -8.15 11.45 13.93
CA MET A 130 -6.77 11.17 13.58
C MET A 130 -6.48 11.64 12.15
N ILE A 131 -5.21 11.77 11.82
CA ILE A 131 -4.75 12.16 10.48
C ILE A 131 -3.78 11.09 10.00
N ALA A 132 -4.08 10.47 8.86
CA ALA A 132 -3.15 9.53 8.24
C ALA A 132 -1.86 10.26 7.82
N LYS A 133 -0.72 9.60 7.99
CA LYS A 133 0.56 10.16 7.53
C LYS A 133 0.54 10.24 6.00
N PRO A 134 0.90 11.38 5.41
CA PRO A 134 0.85 11.57 3.95
C PRO A 134 1.64 10.50 3.19
N GLU A 135 2.82 10.15 3.68
CA GLU A 135 3.74 9.20 3.06
C GLU A 135 3.11 7.81 2.90
N ILE A 136 2.34 7.37 3.90
CA ILE A 136 1.60 6.10 3.82
C ILE A 136 0.44 6.20 2.84
N MET A 137 -0.25 7.33 2.82
CA MET A 137 -1.37 7.54 1.89
C MET A 137 -0.88 7.61 0.44
N GLU A 138 0.24 8.26 0.19
CA GLU A 138 0.89 8.33 -1.13
C GLU A 138 1.26 6.94 -1.64
N LEU A 139 1.87 6.09 -0.79
CA LEU A 139 2.18 4.70 -1.13
C LEU A 139 0.92 3.88 -1.43
N LEU A 140 -0.08 3.96 -0.56
CA LEU A 140 -1.33 3.23 -0.74
C LEU A 140 -2.06 3.64 -2.04
N PHE A 141 -2.07 4.93 -2.39
CA PHE A 141 -2.63 5.40 -3.66
C PHE A 141 -1.80 4.92 -4.85
N THR A 142 -0.49 5.12 -4.81
CA THR A 142 0.43 4.74 -5.88
C THR A 142 0.32 3.25 -6.21
N TYR A 143 0.43 2.40 -5.21
CA TYR A 143 0.31 0.96 -5.41
C TYR A 143 -1.13 0.54 -5.70
N GLY A 144 -2.14 1.24 -5.16
CA GLY A 144 -3.54 1.01 -5.48
C GLY A 144 -3.85 1.23 -6.95
N PHE A 145 -3.34 2.31 -7.55
CA PHE A 145 -3.48 2.55 -8.99
C PHE A 145 -2.72 1.52 -9.82
N ALA A 146 -1.49 1.19 -9.44
CA ALA A 146 -0.70 0.17 -10.12
C ALA A 146 -1.41 -1.20 -10.09
N PHE A 147 -1.98 -1.59 -8.95
CA PHE A 147 -2.76 -2.82 -8.82
C PHE A 147 -4.02 -2.82 -9.67
N ASN A 148 -4.75 -1.72 -9.67
CA ASN A 148 -5.95 -1.60 -10.51
C ASN A 148 -5.61 -1.71 -12.01
N THR A 149 -4.47 -1.17 -12.41
CA THR A 149 -3.97 -1.31 -13.78
C THR A 149 -3.59 -2.76 -14.08
N LEU A 150 -2.94 -3.45 -13.16
CA LEU A 150 -2.62 -4.88 -13.31
C LEU A 150 -3.88 -5.74 -13.37
N GLU A 151 -4.92 -5.46 -12.58
CA GLU A 151 -6.20 -6.17 -12.67
C GLU A 151 -6.85 -6.00 -14.05
N TYR A 152 -6.77 -4.81 -14.63
CA TYR A 152 -7.27 -4.57 -15.96
C TYR A 152 -6.51 -5.38 -17.03
N LEU A 153 -5.18 -5.47 -16.88
CA LEU A 153 -4.30 -6.16 -17.85
C LEU A 153 -4.33 -7.69 -17.69
N ILE A 154 -4.45 -8.17 -16.47
CA ILE A 154 -4.35 -9.59 -16.11
C ILE A 154 -5.47 -9.92 -15.11
N PRO A 155 -6.72 -9.95 -15.56
CA PRO A 155 -7.86 -10.13 -14.67
C PRO A 155 -7.76 -11.41 -13.84
N GLY A 156 -7.95 -11.27 -12.54
CA GLY A 156 -7.99 -12.39 -11.60
C GLY A 156 -6.65 -12.92 -11.10
N ASN A 157 -5.52 -12.55 -11.72
CA ASN A 157 -4.19 -13.06 -11.36
C ASN A 157 -3.20 -11.98 -10.87
N HIS A 158 -3.56 -10.71 -10.94
CA HIS A 158 -2.67 -9.60 -10.61
C HIS A 158 -2.13 -9.67 -9.17
N ALA A 159 -2.99 -9.95 -8.19
CA ALA A 159 -2.58 -10.05 -6.78
C ALA A 159 -1.60 -11.21 -6.57
N PHE A 160 -1.85 -12.37 -7.19
CA PHE A 160 -0.95 -13.53 -7.10
C PHE A 160 0.43 -13.21 -7.69
N ILE A 161 0.46 -12.66 -8.90
CA ILE A 161 1.72 -12.29 -9.58
C ILE A 161 2.49 -11.25 -8.76
N PHE A 162 1.79 -10.25 -8.21
CA PHE A 162 2.42 -9.27 -7.33
C PHE A 162 3.03 -9.93 -6.10
N LEU A 163 2.24 -10.73 -5.38
CA LEU A 163 2.70 -11.37 -4.14
C LEU A 163 3.87 -12.32 -4.40
N GLU A 164 3.89 -13.04 -5.52
CA GLU A 164 5.00 -13.91 -5.90
C GLU A 164 6.29 -13.09 -6.12
N LYS A 165 6.21 -12.00 -6.87
CA LYS A 165 7.34 -11.09 -7.09
C LYS A 165 7.80 -10.40 -5.82
N PHE A 166 6.85 -9.91 -5.03
CA PHE A 166 7.11 -9.29 -3.75
C PHE A 166 7.80 -10.23 -2.77
N ASN A 167 7.34 -11.47 -2.65
CA ASN A 167 7.98 -12.48 -1.80
C ASN A 167 9.42 -12.79 -2.25
N SER A 168 9.66 -12.82 -3.56
CA SER A 168 10.99 -12.99 -4.12
C SER A 168 11.92 -11.82 -3.78
N MET A 169 11.41 -10.58 -3.78
CA MET A 169 12.16 -9.38 -3.38
C MET A 169 12.51 -9.38 -1.89
N ILE A 170 11.55 -9.71 -1.02
CA ILE A 170 11.81 -9.80 0.43
C ILE A 170 12.93 -10.80 0.72
N ARG A 171 12.91 -11.98 0.09
CA ARG A 171 13.95 -12.99 0.26
C ARG A 171 15.33 -12.50 -0.16
N LEU A 172 15.43 -11.70 -1.22
CA LEU A 172 16.69 -11.12 -1.65
C LEU A 172 17.22 -10.12 -0.61
N ILE A 173 16.36 -9.27 -0.06
CA ILE A 173 16.74 -8.31 0.99
C ILE A 173 17.19 -9.03 2.26
N GLU A 174 16.53 -10.13 2.64
CA GLU A 174 16.89 -10.92 3.82
C GLU A 174 18.20 -11.74 3.63
N MET A 175 18.65 -11.95 2.38
CA MET A 175 19.91 -12.66 2.08
C MET A 175 21.11 -11.76 2.01
N ASP A 176 20.92 -10.44 1.85
CA ASP A 176 21.99 -9.43 1.79
C ASP A 176 22.35 -8.84 3.16
N ILE A 177 21.75 -9.36 4.27
CA ILE A 177 22.06 -9.04 5.66
C ILE A 177 22.83 -10.20 6.29
#